data_76ec06a943cc732a32800cae7d905ff5
#
_entry.id   76ec06a943cc732a32800cae7d905ff5
#
_cell.length_a   1.000
_cell.length_b   1.000
_cell.length_c   1.000
_cell.angle_alpha   90.00
_cell.angle_beta   90.00
_cell.angle_gamma   90.00
#
_symmetry.space_group_name_H-M   'P 1'
#
loop_
_entity.id
_entity.type
_entity.pdbx_description
1 polymer ?
#
loop_
_entity_poly.entity_id
_entity_poly.type
_entity_poly.pdbx_seq_one_letter_code
_entity_poly.pdbx_strand_id
1 'polypeptide(L)'
;MNTTAPRRPSLSRARVVALLALLALLAGCGSGVAGSRARADADQTCPQTVMATLASVLTRIYGEGIHSERTASARAMIEGSAALRAAIENNDAPAAQKAVRALIATGHMTNVQITTASGRRLVDLGGAALAPLQGTIKGASGKPIASYVTSVWSDVGFVSESSGVAEGLIGLRAGERSLGGSAALPAGPLPAAGTISWRGAPYQFSSLAARAYPSGKPVRVYLFKTVATTERLCGADSEDTQVNTLERIANLIYVGERGPRTLSQVRRVQRNQALLQAVARRDPAATKRAAEVLLHHHLVRLRVSAGGKLLYDLGGPFVLAPVHAPLRLHGRQIGSIVISIQDDEGYLRLTNRLVGLRVLMYMRGAGGQPRLVKNSLGPGAPPLASVPASGSYSFHGASYRVFTVNAEAFPSGPLTIRVLVPEPYGEG
;
A
#
# COMPACT_ATOMS: atom_id res chain seq x y z
N MET A 1 12.45 -14.25 75.67
CA MET A 1 12.43 -14.20 74.17
C MET A 1 11.58 -13.01 73.79
N ASN A 2 12.20 -11.84 73.54
CA ASN A 2 11.54 -10.58 73.18
C ASN A 2 11.60 -10.40 71.68
N THR A 3 10.48 -10.42 70.99
CA THR A 3 10.31 -10.11 69.60
C THR A 3 9.91 -8.65 69.45
N THR A 4 10.82 -7.80 68.99
CA THR A 4 10.58 -6.39 68.65
C THR A 4 10.07 -6.29 67.22
N ALA A 5 8.86 -5.75 67.05
CA ALA A 5 8.28 -5.42 65.74
C ALA A 5 8.91 -4.14 65.11
N PRO A 6 9.09 -4.06 63.80
CA PRO A 6 9.65 -2.88 63.16
C PRO A 6 8.61 -1.75 63.00
N ARG A 7 8.99 -0.52 63.40
CA ARG A 7 8.21 0.71 63.26
C ARG A 7 8.12 1.10 61.78
N ARG A 8 6.92 1.35 61.26
CA ARG A 8 6.64 1.95 59.96
C ARG A 8 6.97 3.46 60.00
N PRO A 9 7.68 4.01 58.98
CA PRO A 9 7.91 5.44 58.89
C PRO A 9 6.61 6.17 58.48
N SER A 10 6.23 7.22 59.23
CA SER A 10 5.11 8.12 58.92
C SER A 10 5.50 9.05 57.79
N LEU A 11 4.81 8.97 56.66
CA LEU A 11 4.92 9.94 55.57
C LEU A 11 4.42 11.31 56.03
N SER A 12 5.27 12.35 55.98
CA SER A 12 4.92 13.69 56.39
C SER A 12 3.87 14.31 55.47
N ARG A 13 2.85 14.96 56.06
CA ARG A 13 1.74 15.64 55.36
C ARG A 13 2.19 16.62 54.26
N ALA A 14 3.40 17.15 54.32
CA ALA A 14 3.99 18.05 53.35
C ALA A 14 4.25 17.37 51.96
N ARG A 15 4.53 16.05 51.93
CA ARG A 15 4.75 15.32 50.64
C ARG A 15 3.45 14.98 49.92
N VAL A 16 2.34 14.86 50.60
CA VAL A 16 1.02 14.59 49.99
C VAL A 16 0.46 15.83 49.32
N VAL A 17 0.68 17.03 49.89
CA VAL A 17 0.24 18.30 49.26
C VAL A 17 1.05 18.63 48.00
N ALA A 18 2.35 18.32 47.96
CA ALA A 18 3.16 18.51 46.78
C ALA A 18 2.78 17.56 45.59
N LEU A 19 2.35 16.33 45.90
CA LEU A 19 1.92 15.37 44.87
C LEU A 19 0.56 15.74 44.25
N LEU A 20 -0.35 16.29 45.03
CA LEU A 20 -1.67 16.75 44.58
C LEU A 20 -1.56 18.04 43.73
N ALA A 21 -0.62 18.92 44.04
CA ALA A 21 -0.35 20.12 43.23
C ALA A 21 0.28 19.78 41.84
N LEU A 22 1.10 18.72 41.77
CA LEU A 22 1.71 18.27 40.49
C LEU A 22 0.68 17.57 39.60
N LEU A 23 -0.28 16.86 40.14
CA LEU A 23 -1.38 16.22 39.38
C LEU A 23 -2.39 17.24 38.84
N ALA A 24 -2.62 18.36 39.53
CA ALA A 24 -3.48 19.43 39.04
C ALA A 24 -2.88 20.21 37.88
N LEU A 25 -1.54 20.32 37.79
CA LEU A 25 -0.84 20.96 36.67
C LEU A 25 -0.79 20.11 35.40
N LEU A 26 -0.90 18.77 35.52
CA LEU A 26 -0.96 17.86 34.36
C LEU A 26 -2.36 17.73 33.76
N ALA A 27 -3.42 18.05 34.52
CA ALA A 27 -4.80 18.00 34.03
C ALA A 27 -5.23 19.25 33.23
N GLY A 28 -4.44 20.33 33.25
CA GLY A 28 -4.77 21.62 32.62
C GLY A 28 -4.37 21.78 31.16
N CYS A 29 -3.56 20.86 30.58
CA CYS A 29 -3.04 21.02 29.20
C CYS A 29 -3.73 20.15 28.14
N GLY A 30 -4.82 19.43 28.49
CA GLY A 30 -5.50 18.49 27.59
C GLY A 30 -6.63 19.05 26.73
N SER A 31 -7.10 20.26 26.99
CA SER A 31 -8.35 20.76 26.37
C SER A 31 -8.18 21.72 25.20
N GLY A 32 -6.94 22.09 24.85
CA GLY A 32 -6.68 23.10 23.82
C GLY A 32 -6.45 22.59 22.40
N VAL A 33 -6.16 21.28 22.23
CA VAL A 33 -5.71 20.76 20.91
C VAL A 33 -6.86 20.27 20.04
N ALA A 34 -7.94 19.75 20.64
CA ALA A 34 -9.11 19.27 19.89
C ALA A 34 -9.93 20.42 19.27
N GLY A 35 -10.02 21.57 19.97
CA GLY A 35 -10.79 22.72 19.47
C GLY A 35 -10.08 23.50 18.34
N SER A 36 -8.76 23.41 18.23
CA SER A 36 -8.03 24.09 17.15
C SER A 36 -8.03 23.29 15.84
N ARG A 37 -8.11 21.95 15.88
CA ARG A 37 -8.23 21.12 14.68
C ARG A 37 -9.62 21.23 14.04
N ALA A 38 -10.70 21.15 14.84
CA ALA A 38 -12.07 21.32 14.33
C ALA A 38 -12.32 22.70 13.70
N ARG A 39 -11.59 23.74 14.15
CA ARG A 39 -11.68 25.07 13.55
C ARG A 39 -10.86 25.22 12.26
N ALA A 40 -9.74 24.49 12.12
CA ALA A 40 -8.93 24.49 10.91
C ALA A 40 -9.62 23.77 9.74
N ASP A 41 -10.45 22.76 10.02
CA ASP A 41 -11.20 22.03 9.00
C ASP A 41 -12.40 22.82 8.43
N ALA A 42 -12.99 23.74 9.21
CA ALA A 42 -14.12 24.55 8.79
C ALA A 42 -13.80 25.62 7.72
N ASP A 43 -12.51 25.99 7.58
CA ASP A 43 -12.06 27.03 6.64
C ASP A 43 -11.36 26.47 5.38
N GLN A 44 -11.24 25.13 5.24
CA GLN A 44 -10.60 24.53 4.07
C GLN A 44 -11.52 24.61 2.85
N THR A 45 -10.98 25.16 1.74
CA THR A 45 -11.69 25.08 0.45
C THR A 45 -11.71 23.64 -0.05
N CYS A 46 -12.71 23.28 -0.86
CA CYS A 46 -12.80 21.94 -1.40
C CYS A 46 -11.51 21.43 -2.07
N PRO A 47 -10.81 22.18 -2.95
CA PRO A 47 -9.55 21.73 -3.50
C PRO A 47 -8.47 21.45 -2.44
N GLN A 48 -8.46 22.18 -1.33
CA GLN A 48 -7.54 21.93 -0.23
C GLN A 48 -7.89 20.65 0.50
N THR A 49 -9.17 20.35 0.73
CA THR A 49 -9.63 19.08 1.32
C THR A 49 -9.23 17.88 0.43
N VAL A 50 -9.43 17.97 -0.88
CA VAL A 50 -8.98 16.94 -1.83
C VAL A 50 -7.48 16.71 -1.68
N MET A 51 -6.67 17.78 -1.69
CA MET A 51 -5.20 17.66 -1.59
C MET A 51 -4.74 17.14 -0.23
N ALA A 52 -5.41 17.51 0.86
CA ALA A 52 -5.12 16.99 2.20
C ALA A 52 -5.41 15.49 2.30
N THR A 53 -6.56 15.04 1.76
CA THR A 53 -6.93 13.63 1.69
C THR A 53 -5.91 12.82 0.89
N LEU A 54 -5.54 13.29 -0.29
CA LEU A 54 -4.52 12.65 -1.12
C LEU A 54 -3.14 12.62 -0.44
N ALA A 55 -2.75 13.70 0.24
CA ALA A 55 -1.50 13.75 1.00
C ALA A 55 -1.49 12.74 2.15
N SER A 56 -2.62 12.54 2.85
CA SER A 56 -2.79 11.49 3.86
C SER A 56 -2.57 10.10 3.27
N VAL A 57 -3.17 9.81 2.12
CA VAL A 57 -2.97 8.54 1.40
C VAL A 57 -1.50 8.34 1.00
N LEU A 58 -0.84 9.37 0.45
CA LEU A 58 0.58 9.29 0.11
C LEU A 58 1.46 9.07 1.34
N THR A 59 1.10 9.64 2.48
CA THR A 59 1.79 9.43 3.76
C THR A 59 1.67 7.96 4.19
N ARG A 60 0.52 7.33 4.03
CA ARG A 60 0.33 5.89 4.28
C ARG A 60 1.16 5.05 3.32
N ILE A 61 1.16 5.36 2.01
CA ILE A 61 2.01 4.67 1.02
C ILE A 61 3.49 4.78 1.40
N TYR A 62 3.95 5.95 1.85
CA TYR A 62 5.31 6.13 2.35
C TYR A 62 5.56 5.32 3.63
N GLY A 63 4.60 5.32 4.57
CA GLY A 63 4.64 4.56 5.81
C GLY A 63 4.78 3.05 5.60
N GLU A 64 4.20 2.51 4.52
CA GLU A 64 4.41 1.12 4.10
C GLU A 64 5.88 0.78 3.85
N GLY A 65 6.68 1.75 3.45
CA GLY A 65 8.13 1.62 3.31
C GLY A 65 8.87 1.50 4.63
N ILE A 66 8.21 1.76 5.76
CA ILE A 66 8.83 1.79 7.10
C ILE A 66 8.26 0.70 8.01
N HIS A 67 6.93 0.46 7.96
CA HIS A 67 6.20 -0.34 8.97
C HIS A 67 5.43 -1.55 8.43
N SER A 68 5.59 -1.91 7.15
CA SER A 68 4.84 -3.02 6.56
C SER A 68 5.42 -4.40 6.87
N GLU A 69 4.61 -5.45 6.65
CA GLU A 69 5.09 -6.84 6.66
C GLU A 69 6.22 -7.06 5.65
N ARG A 70 6.21 -6.34 4.52
CA ARG A 70 7.29 -6.38 3.54
C ARG A 70 8.60 -5.87 4.12
N THR A 71 8.56 -4.80 4.92
CA THR A 71 9.75 -4.28 5.61
C THR A 71 10.25 -5.23 6.69
N ALA A 72 9.34 -5.85 7.45
CA ALA A 72 9.68 -6.87 8.43
C ALA A 72 10.34 -8.09 7.75
N SER A 73 9.77 -8.56 6.64
CA SER A 73 10.35 -9.64 5.83
C SER A 73 11.73 -9.27 5.27
N ALA A 74 11.90 -8.06 4.74
CA ALA A 74 13.19 -7.59 4.23
C ALA A 74 14.27 -7.61 5.32
N ARG A 75 13.95 -7.12 6.53
CA ARG A 75 14.85 -7.19 7.68
C ARG A 75 15.20 -8.64 8.05
N ALA A 76 14.19 -9.48 8.23
CA ALA A 76 14.38 -10.88 8.59
C ALA A 76 15.25 -11.63 7.57
N MET A 77 15.06 -11.36 6.28
CA MET A 77 15.86 -11.97 5.21
C MET A 77 17.32 -11.52 5.23
N ILE A 78 17.60 -10.24 5.48
CA ILE A 78 18.98 -9.75 5.60
C ILE A 78 19.64 -10.34 6.84
N GLU A 79 19.00 -10.25 8.00
CA GLU A 79 19.52 -10.69 9.29
C GLU A 79 19.66 -12.21 9.38
N GLY A 80 18.76 -12.95 8.72
CA GLY A 80 18.76 -14.42 8.66
C GLY A 80 19.66 -15.04 7.60
N SER A 81 20.22 -14.24 6.67
CA SER A 81 21.02 -14.77 5.56
C SER A 81 22.36 -15.35 6.01
N ALA A 82 22.46 -16.68 6.06
CA ALA A 82 23.72 -17.38 6.40
C ALA A 82 24.84 -17.07 5.40
N ALA A 83 24.51 -17.01 4.09
CA ALA A 83 25.47 -16.70 3.04
C ALA A 83 26.04 -15.28 3.18
N LEU A 84 25.18 -14.29 3.52
CA LEU A 84 25.61 -12.92 3.73
C LEU A 84 26.47 -12.81 5.00
N ARG A 85 26.08 -13.49 6.08
CA ARG A 85 26.83 -13.51 7.34
C ARG A 85 28.24 -14.07 7.13
N ALA A 86 28.37 -15.25 6.50
CA ALA A 86 29.67 -15.86 6.22
C ALA A 86 30.52 -14.95 5.34
N ALA A 87 29.97 -14.29 4.33
CA ALA A 87 30.70 -13.35 3.48
C ALA A 87 31.22 -12.14 4.26
N ILE A 88 30.43 -11.61 5.22
CA ILE A 88 30.85 -10.49 6.08
C ILE A 88 31.96 -10.91 7.04
N GLU A 89 31.83 -12.06 7.69
CA GLU A 89 32.86 -12.63 8.61
C GLU A 89 34.19 -12.87 7.92
N ASN A 90 34.14 -13.35 6.65
CA ASN A 90 35.33 -13.54 5.82
C ASN A 90 35.80 -12.27 5.09
N ASN A 91 35.11 -11.16 5.28
CA ASN A 91 35.39 -9.90 4.62
C ASN A 91 35.41 -9.99 3.08
N ASP A 92 34.61 -10.92 2.51
CA ASP A 92 34.48 -11.25 1.09
C ASP A 92 33.40 -10.40 0.42
N ALA A 93 33.81 -9.29 -0.22
CA ALA A 93 32.90 -8.38 -0.89
C ALA A 93 32.17 -9.02 -2.10
N PRO A 94 32.82 -9.80 -2.98
CA PRO A 94 32.14 -10.50 -4.06
C PRO A 94 31.05 -11.46 -3.59
N ALA A 95 31.32 -12.28 -2.57
CA ALA A 95 30.34 -13.19 -1.99
C ALA A 95 29.18 -12.42 -1.33
N ALA A 96 29.47 -11.35 -0.60
CA ALA A 96 28.45 -10.48 0.00
C ALA A 96 27.54 -9.84 -1.06
N GLN A 97 28.12 -9.34 -2.15
CA GLN A 97 27.33 -8.77 -3.27
C GLN A 97 26.45 -9.83 -3.94
N LYS A 98 26.96 -11.06 -4.12
CA LYS A 98 26.18 -12.19 -4.66
C LYS A 98 25.00 -12.51 -3.76
N ALA A 99 25.21 -12.61 -2.44
CA ALA A 99 24.16 -12.86 -1.47
C ALA A 99 23.10 -11.76 -1.47
N VAL A 100 23.51 -10.47 -1.49
CA VAL A 100 22.58 -9.34 -1.54
C VAL A 100 21.79 -9.30 -2.85
N ARG A 101 22.39 -9.60 -4.00
CA ARG A 101 21.64 -9.70 -5.28
C ARG A 101 20.56 -10.77 -5.20
N ALA A 102 20.83 -11.90 -4.58
CA ALA A 102 19.82 -12.94 -4.37
C ALA A 102 18.66 -12.45 -3.48
N LEU A 103 18.96 -11.69 -2.42
CA LEU A 103 17.95 -11.09 -1.56
C LEU A 103 17.10 -10.05 -2.31
N ILE A 104 17.70 -9.16 -3.09
CA ILE A 104 16.97 -8.19 -3.92
C ILE A 104 16.09 -8.89 -4.96
N ALA A 105 16.54 -9.99 -5.54
CA ALA A 105 15.80 -10.77 -6.54
C ALA A 105 14.49 -11.38 -5.98
N THR A 106 14.34 -11.50 -4.66
CA THR A 106 13.08 -11.93 -4.02
C THR A 106 11.94 -10.91 -4.18
N GLY A 107 12.26 -9.65 -4.50
CA GLY A 107 11.31 -8.57 -4.65
C GLY A 107 10.84 -7.91 -3.35
N HIS A 108 11.32 -8.37 -2.18
CA HIS A 108 10.95 -7.77 -0.89
C HIS A 108 11.69 -6.46 -0.61
N MET A 109 12.85 -6.24 -1.21
CA MET A 109 13.66 -5.03 -1.07
C MET A 109 14.19 -4.58 -2.43
N THR A 110 14.54 -3.30 -2.55
CA THR A 110 15.09 -2.72 -3.78
C THR A 110 16.55 -2.33 -3.66
N ASN A 111 17.01 -2.07 -2.43
CA ASN A 111 18.33 -1.52 -2.13
C ASN A 111 18.89 -2.15 -0.87
N VAL A 112 20.20 -2.41 -0.85
CA VAL A 112 20.92 -2.85 0.36
C VAL A 112 22.32 -2.26 0.36
N GLN A 113 22.68 -1.59 1.44
CA GLN A 113 24.04 -1.16 1.75
C GLN A 113 24.49 -1.87 3.03
N ILE A 114 25.69 -2.46 3.02
CA ILE A 114 26.29 -3.13 4.16
C ILE A 114 27.58 -2.43 4.52
N THR A 115 27.72 -2.09 5.80
CA THR A 115 28.95 -1.50 6.38
C THR A 115 29.43 -2.41 7.51
N THR A 116 30.66 -2.88 7.44
CA THR A 116 31.28 -3.71 8.49
C THR A 116 31.42 -2.96 9.81
N ALA A 117 31.66 -3.67 10.90
CA ALA A 117 31.92 -3.06 12.20
C ALA A 117 33.15 -2.13 12.20
N SER A 118 34.11 -2.34 11.27
CA SER A 118 35.26 -1.46 11.05
C SER A 118 34.96 -0.20 10.24
N GLY A 119 33.70 0.01 9.82
CA GLY A 119 33.27 1.16 9.02
C GLY A 119 33.49 1.00 7.50
N ARG A 120 34.01 -0.15 7.02
CA ARG A 120 34.21 -0.39 5.59
C ARG A 120 32.88 -0.71 4.91
N ARG A 121 32.55 -0.03 3.82
CA ARG A 121 31.43 -0.35 2.96
C ARG A 121 31.75 -1.62 2.15
N LEU A 122 31.03 -2.70 2.44
CA LEU A 122 31.23 -4.01 1.81
C LEU A 122 30.32 -4.19 0.59
N VAL A 123 29.09 -3.72 0.69
CA VAL A 123 28.07 -3.80 -0.37
C VAL A 123 27.36 -2.46 -0.49
N ASP A 124 27.05 -2.07 -1.72
CA ASP A 124 26.15 -0.95 -2.06
C ASP A 124 25.43 -1.31 -3.37
N LEU A 125 24.23 -1.85 -3.27
CA LEU A 125 23.43 -2.32 -4.39
C LEU A 125 22.05 -1.70 -4.40
N GLY A 126 21.56 -1.36 -5.59
CA GLY A 126 20.30 -0.69 -5.85
C GLY A 126 20.51 0.71 -6.40
N GLY A 127 19.40 1.42 -6.64
CA GLY A 127 19.39 2.78 -7.18
C GLY A 127 18.95 3.81 -6.14
N ALA A 128 18.40 4.94 -6.63
CA ALA A 128 17.74 5.91 -5.77
C ALA A 128 16.50 5.31 -5.11
N ALA A 129 16.30 5.63 -3.82
CA ALA A 129 15.23 5.06 -3.01
C ALA A 129 14.81 5.98 -1.86
N LEU A 130 13.68 5.67 -1.26
CA LEU A 130 13.08 6.38 -0.13
C LEU A 130 12.89 5.45 1.07
N ALA A 131 12.52 6.01 2.22
CA ALA A 131 12.19 5.25 3.43
C ALA A 131 13.30 4.27 3.85
N PRO A 132 14.51 4.75 4.16
CA PRO A 132 15.61 3.90 4.57
C PRO A 132 15.32 3.20 5.89
N LEU A 133 15.56 1.89 5.94
CA LEU A 133 15.48 1.04 7.12
C LEU A 133 16.90 0.67 7.55
N GLN A 134 17.20 0.81 8.82
CA GLN A 134 18.50 0.47 9.39
C GLN A 134 18.39 -0.75 10.29
N GLY A 135 19.45 -1.55 10.33
CA GLY A 135 19.56 -2.68 11.24
C GLY A 135 21.00 -3.17 11.38
N THR A 136 21.13 -4.26 12.11
CA THR A 136 22.44 -4.83 12.46
C THR A 136 22.48 -6.32 12.14
N ILE A 137 23.54 -6.77 11.50
CA ILE A 137 23.80 -8.19 11.25
C ILE A 137 24.70 -8.72 12.38
N LYS A 138 24.23 -9.79 13.02
CA LYS A 138 24.98 -10.47 14.08
C LYS A 138 25.71 -11.69 13.55
N GLY A 139 26.94 -11.87 13.98
CA GLY A 139 27.73 -13.08 13.70
C GLY A 139 27.28 -14.30 14.50
N ALA A 140 27.95 -15.41 14.33
CA ALA A 140 27.66 -16.67 15.03
C ALA A 140 27.71 -16.54 16.56
N SER A 141 28.57 -15.66 17.08
CA SER A 141 28.68 -15.34 18.52
C SER A 141 27.59 -14.42 19.07
N GLY A 142 26.62 -14.00 18.23
CA GLY A 142 25.58 -13.01 18.59
C GLY A 142 26.07 -11.54 18.62
N LYS A 143 27.37 -11.30 18.43
CA LYS A 143 27.94 -9.94 18.38
C LYS A 143 27.65 -9.26 17.03
N PRO A 144 27.43 -7.93 17.00
CA PRO A 144 27.31 -7.18 15.75
C PRO A 144 28.59 -7.28 14.90
N ILE A 145 28.45 -7.69 13.63
CA ILE A 145 29.56 -7.79 12.66
C ILE A 145 29.42 -6.74 11.54
N ALA A 146 28.21 -6.26 11.28
CA ALA A 146 27.94 -5.20 10.32
C ALA A 146 26.64 -4.47 10.64
N SER A 147 26.52 -3.25 10.12
CA SER A 147 25.24 -2.53 9.99
C SER A 147 24.76 -2.60 8.54
N TYR A 148 23.44 -2.48 8.36
CA TYR A 148 22.86 -2.35 7.03
C TYR A 148 21.87 -1.19 6.94
N VAL A 149 21.73 -0.68 5.72
CA VAL A 149 20.62 0.19 5.33
C VAL A 149 19.94 -0.47 4.14
N THR A 150 18.62 -0.60 4.19
CA THR A 150 17.82 -1.15 3.08
C THR A 150 16.62 -0.27 2.79
N SER A 151 15.97 -0.49 1.65
CA SER A 151 14.67 0.11 1.34
C SER A 151 13.82 -0.88 0.54
N VAL A 152 12.51 -0.82 0.75
CA VAL A 152 11.51 -1.55 -0.03
C VAL A 152 10.89 -0.68 -1.14
N TRP A 153 11.12 0.64 -1.10
CA TRP A 153 10.67 1.60 -2.10
C TRP A 153 11.85 2.15 -2.91
N SER A 154 11.96 1.77 -4.19
CA SER A 154 12.71 2.62 -5.12
C SER A 154 11.96 3.95 -5.31
N ASP A 155 12.67 5.02 -5.64
CA ASP A 155 12.06 6.32 -5.96
C ASP A 155 11.07 6.20 -7.12
N VAL A 156 11.43 5.51 -8.20
CA VAL A 156 10.56 5.23 -9.36
C VAL A 156 9.32 4.45 -8.96
N GLY A 157 9.48 3.41 -8.12
CA GLY A 157 8.36 2.59 -7.65
C GLY A 157 7.38 3.40 -6.80
N PHE A 158 7.90 4.18 -5.85
CA PHE A 158 7.09 5.07 -5.02
C PHE A 158 6.36 6.14 -5.83
N VAL A 159 7.07 6.80 -6.76
CA VAL A 159 6.48 7.81 -7.66
C VAL A 159 5.38 7.22 -8.53
N SER A 160 5.61 6.04 -9.11
CA SER A 160 4.63 5.36 -9.96
C SER A 160 3.37 4.98 -9.19
N GLU A 161 3.51 4.37 -8.01
CA GLU A 161 2.38 3.98 -7.16
C GLU A 161 1.57 5.21 -6.70
N SER A 162 2.27 6.21 -6.17
CA SER A 162 1.67 7.46 -5.69
C SER A 162 0.96 8.23 -6.79
N SER A 163 1.57 8.32 -7.99
CA SER A 163 0.98 8.97 -9.15
C SER A 163 -0.28 8.24 -9.64
N GLY A 164 -0.25 6.91 -9.64
CA GLY A 164 -1.40 6.09 -10.03
C GLY A 164 -2.58 6.24 -9.09
N VAL A 165 -2.33 6.19 -7.77
CA VAL A 165 -3.38 6.30 -6.75
C VAL A 165 -3.96 7.72 -6.67
N ALA A 166 -3.12 8.76 -6.79
CA ALA A 166 -3.57 10.15 -6.72
C ALA A 166 -4.08 10.71 -8.06
N GLU A 167 -3.85 10.02 -9.18
CA GLU A 167 -4.03 10.57 -10.54
C GLU A 167 -3.40 11.97 -10.66
N GLY A 168 -2.19 12.12 -10.13
CA GLY A 168 -1.48 13.38 -10.03
C GLY A 168 -0.01 13.26 -10.41
N LEU A 169 0.65 14.39 -10.56
CA LEU A 169 2.08 14.44 -10.81
C LEU A 169 2.83 14.40 -9.48
N ILE A 170 3.77 13.49 -9.35
CA ILE A 170 4.61 13.33 -8.16
C ILE A 170 6.03 13.78 -8.48
N GLY A 171 6.63 14.56 -7.56
CA GLY A 171 8.02 14.94 -7.67
C GLY A 171 8.75 14.90 -6.34
N LEU A 172 10.05 14.62 -6.40
CA LEU A 172 10.93 14.48 -5.25
C LEU A 172 11.94 15.62 -5.23
N ARG A 173 12.13 16.27 -4.07
CA ARG A 173 13.11 17.34 -3.88
C ARG A 173 13.93 17.18 -2.60
N ALA A 174 15.20 17.54 -2.70
CA ALA A 174 16.08 17.83 -1.56
C ALA A 174 16.41 19.32 -1.59
N GLY A 175 15.74 20.11 -0.75
CA GLY A 175 15.74 21.58 -0.88
C GLY A 175 15.16 21.98 -2.24
N GLU A 176 15.91 22.78 -3.00
CA GLU A 176 15.53 23.20 -4.34
C GLU A 176 15.89 22.19 -5.45
N ARG A 177 16.78 21.24 -5.15
CA ARG A 177 17.23 20.26 -6.14
C ARG A 177 16.18 19.20 -6.39
N SER A 178 15.72 19.06 -7.64
CA SER A 178 14.90 17.94 -8.06
C SER A 178 15.72 16.64 -8.04
N LEU A 179 15.13 15.59 -7.47
CA LEU A 179 15.72 14.25 -7.41
C LEU A 179 15.08 13.30 -8.44
N GLY A 180 13.87 13.62 -8.92
CA GLY A 180 13.10 12.81 -9.84
C GLY A 180 11.61 13.05 -9.70
N GLY A 181 10.80 12.29 -10.45
CA GLY A 181 9.35 12.38 -10.39
C GLY A 181 8.68 11.87 -11.67
N SER A 182 7.35 11.90 -11.70
CA SER A 182 6.55 11.59 -12.89
C SER A 182 6.62 12.71 -13.95
N ALA A 183 7.10 13.91 -13.55
CA ALA A 183 7.35 15.06 -14.43
C ALA A 183 8.43 15.97 -13.82
N ALA A 184 9.06 16.80 -14.69
CA ALA A 184 9.93 17.87 -14.20
C ALA A 184 9.11 18.87 -13.37
N LEU A 185 9.58 19.19 -12.18
CA LEU A 185 8.90 20.09 -11.24
C LEU A 185 9.10 21.56 -11.61
N PRO A 186 8.20 22.47 -11.16
CA PRO A 186 8.42 23.92 -11.28
C PRO A 186 9.77 24.32 -10.69
N ALA A 187 10.46 25.30 -11.26
CA ALA A 187 11.70 25.84 -10.72
C ALA A 187 11.44 26.67 -9.44
N GLY A 188 12.50 26.89 -8.64
CA GLY A 188 12.47 27.71 -7.43
C GLY A 188 11.89 27.02 -6.19
N PRO A 189 11.86 27.70 -5.04
CA PRO A 189 11.36 27.16 -3.79
C PRO A 189 9.84 26.95 -3.86
N LEU A 190 9.37 25.85 -3.27
CA LEU A 190 7.96 25.53 -3.14
C LEU A 190 7.59 25.43 -1.66
N PRO A 191 6.51 26.07 -1.20
CA PRO A 191 5.98 25.86 0.14
C PRO A 191 5.46 24.43 0.33
N ALA A 192 4.95 24.13 1.51
CA ALA A 192 4.43 22.79 1.80
C ALA A 192 3.16 22.46 1.01
N ALA A 193 2.32 23.46 0.77
CA ALA A 193 1.08 23.36 0.01
C ALA A 193 0.76 24.73 -0.61
N GLY A 194 -0.09 24.74 -1.63
CA GLY A 194 -0.55 25.98 -2.29
C GLY A 194 -1.09 25.75 -3.69
N THR A 195 -1.22 26.87 -4.41
CA THR A 195 -1.61 26.88 -5.83
C THR A 195 -0.49 27.51 -6.65
N ILE A 196 -0.24 26.97 -7.83
CA ILE A 196 0.76 27.49 -8.77
C ILE A 196 0.25 27.41 -10.21
N SER A 197 0.53 28.47 -10.99
CA SER A 197 0.36 28.38 -12.45
C SER A 197 1.58 27.70 -13.06
N TRP A 198 1.37 26.56 -13.71
CA TRP A 198 2.45 25.74 -14.27
C TRP A 198 1.96 25.02 -15.52
N ARG A 199 2.80 24.99 -16.57
CA ARG A 199 2.47 24.38 -17.86
C ARG A 199 1.15 24.88 -18.44
N GLY A 200 0.86 26.16 -18.26
CA GLY A 200 -0.35 26.81 -18.79
C GLY A 200 -1.66 26.48 -18.06
N ALA A 201 -1.59 25.81 -16.91
CA ALA A 201 -2.76 25.48 -16.08
C ALA A 201 -2.53 25.81 -14.61
N PRO A 202 -3.59 26.11 -13.82
CA PRO A 202 -3.49 26.21 -12.38
C PRO A 202 -3.43 24.81 -11.75
N TYR A 203 -2.45 24.60 -10.87
CA TYR A 203 -2.26 23.38 -10.09
C TYR A 203 -2.41 23.66 -8.61
N GLN A 204 -3.18 22.84 -7.92
CA GLN A 204 -3.08 22.66 -6.48
C GLN A 204 -1.91 21.70 -6.20
N PHE A 205 -1.16 21.97 -5.14
CA PHE A 205 -0.12 21.06 -4.69
C PHE A 205 -0.06 20.95 -3.17
N SER A 206 0.42 19.82 -2.71
CA SER A 206 0.76 19.55 -1.32
C SER A 206 2.05 18.74 -1.24
N SER A 207 2.68 18.70 -0.08
CA SER A 207 3.89 17.89 0.10
C SER A 207 3.90 17.16 1.43
N LEU A 208 4.58 16.02 1.46
CA LEU A 208 4.91 15.29 2.67
C LEU A 208 6.43 15.20 2.86
N ALA A 209 6.84 15.07 4.12
CA ALA A 209 8.23 14.83 4.47
C ALA A 209 8.60 13.38 4.26
N ALA A 210 9.75 13.13 3.68
CA ALA A 210 10.31 11.80 3.45
C ALA A 210 11.82 11.80 3.73
N ARG A 211 12.45 10.64 3.64
CA ARG A 211 13.90 10.48 3.81
C ARG A 211 14.50 9.73 2.63
N ALA A 212 15.63 10.24 2.13
CA ALA A 212 16.37 9.62 1.04
C ALA A 212 17.23 8.46 1.55
N TYR A 213 17.25 7.37 0.79
CA TYR A 213 18.18 6.26 0.97
C TYR A 213 19.55 6.59 0.36
N PRO A 214 20.66 6.11 0.92
CA PRO A 214 20.79 5.46 2.22
C PRO A 214 20.99 6.47 3.36
N SER A 215 21.18 7.76 3.02
CA SER A 215 21.68 8.82 3.92
C SER A 215 20.71 9.23 5.02
N GLY A 216 19.42 8.91 4.89
CA GLY A 216 18.37 9.41 5.79
C GLY A 216 18.14 10.92 5.70
N LYS A 217 18.78 11.62 4.74
CA LYS A 217 18.61 13.06 4.57
C LYS A 217 17.16 13.40 4.23
N PRO A 218 16.65 14.55 4.75
CA PRO A 218 15.27 14.95 4.46
C PRO A 218 15.08 15.25 2.98
N VAL A 219 13.96 14.77 2.45
CA VAL A 219 13.43 15.08 1.12
C VAL A 219 11.95 15.42 1.26
N ARG A 220 11.42 16.15 0.28
CA ARG A 220 9.98 16.39 0.16
C ARG A 220 9.43 15.67 -1.07
N VAL A 221 8.30 15.03 -0.88
CA VAL A 221 7.47 14.49 -1.95
C VAL A 221 6.38 15.49 -2.22
N TYR A 222 6.31 16.01 -3.43
CA TYR A 222 5.26 16.93 -3.87
C TYR A 222 4.26 16.19 -4.74
N LEU A 223 2.99 16.40 -4.45
CA LEU A 223 1.85 16.01 -5.29
C LEU A 223 1.27 17.26 -5.95
N PHE A 224 1.08 17.22 -7.25
CA PHE A 224 0.40 18.26 -8.03
C PHE A 224 -0.81 17.68 -8.73
N LYS A 225 -1.92 18.42 -8.69
CA LYS A 225 -3.15 18.09 -9.41
C LYS A 225 -3.73 19.39 -9.98
N THR A 226 -4.27 19.34 -11.21
CA THR A 226 -4.90 20.56 -11.77
C THR A 226 -6.11 20.96 -10.93
N VAL A 227 -6.35 22.25 -10.77
CA VAL A 227 -7.51 22.77 -10.02
C VAL A 227 -8.80 22.16 -10.58
N ALA A 228 -8.98 22.13 -11.89
CA ALA A 228 -10.15 21.52 -12.53
C ALA A 228 -10.36 20.04 -12.21
N THR A 229 -9.29 19.26 -11.92
CA THR A 229 -9.44 17.87 -11.51
C THR A 229 -9.75 17.73 -10.02
N THR A 230 -9.29 18.64 -9.17
CA THR A 230 -9.68 18.67 -7.76
C THR A 230 -11.14 19.08 -7.58
N GLU A 231 -11.59 20.07 -8.32
CA GLU A 231 -12.99 20.56 -8.27
C GLU A 231 -14.01 19.48 -8.63
N ARG A 232 -13.67 18.52 -9.49
CA ARG A 232 -14.56 17.38 -9.82
C ARG A 232 -14.81 16.43 -8.65
N LEU A 233 -14.00 16.49 -7.61
CA LEU A 233 -14.13 15.65 -6.42
C LEU A 233 -14.86 16.37 -5.29
N CYS A 234 -15.23 17.63 -5.49
CA CYS A 234 -15.95 18.43 -4.49
C CYS A 234 -17.33 17.83 -4.18
N GLY A 235 -17.62 17.68 -2.91
CA GLY A 235 -18.91 17.37 -2.35
C GLY A 235 -19.64 18.63 -1.85
N ALA A 236 -20.72 18.43 -1.13
CA ALA A 236 -21.50 19.51 -0.52
C ALA A 236 -20.70 20.20 0.61
N ASP A 237 -19.85 19.45 1.29
CA ASP A 237 -18.98 19.91 2.37
C ASP A 237 -17.60 19.23 2.31
N SER A 238 -16.77 19.45 3.34
CA SER A 238 -15.43 18.88 3.42
C SER A 238 -15.44 17.35 3.60
N GLU A 239 -16.43 16.84 4.33
CA GLU A 239 -16.59 15.41 4.58
C GLU A 239 -17.01 14.67 3.32
N ASP A 240 -18.02 15.17 2.61
CA ASP A 240 -18.42 14.62 1.31
C ASP A 240 -17.29 14.70 0.29
N THR A 241 -16.51 15.77 0.28
CA THR A 241 -15.33 15.94 -0.57
C THR A 241 -14.26 14.88 -0.26
N GLN A 242 -14.02 14.60 1.01
CA GLN A 242 -13.11 13.55 1.47
C GLN A 242 -13.60 12.18 1.00
N VAL A 243 -14.88 11.87 1.21
CA VAL A 243 -15.49 10.59 0.76
C VAL A 243 -15.40 10.43 -0.75
N ASN A 244 -15.74 11.44 -1.54
CA ASN A 244 -15.63 11.43 -3.00
C ASN A 244 -14.19 11.16 -3.47
N THR A 245 -13.21 11.77 -2.78
CA THR A 245 -11.78 11.55 -3.07
C THR A 245 -11.37 10.11 -2.79
N LEU A 246 -11.78 9.55 -1.66
CA LEU A 246 -11.49 8.18 -1.26
C LEU A 246 -12.23 7.15 -2.12
N GLU A 247 -13.46 7.44 -2.53
CA GLU A 247 -14.22 6.65 -3.50
C GLU A 247 -13.49 6.58 -4.83
N ARG A 248 -12.99 7.71 -5.34
CA ARG A 248 -12.18 7.75 -6.56
C ARG A 248 -10.96 6.85 -6.43
N ILE A 249 -10.25 6.91 -5.31
CA ILE A 249 -9.06 6.09 -5.07
C ILE A 249 -9.41 4.59 -5.01
N ALA A 250 -10.46 4.21 -4.28
CA ALA A 250 -10.90 2.81 -4.18
C ALA A 250 -11.27 2.23 -5.56
N ASN A 251 -11.95 3.04 -6.39
CA ASN A 251 -12.27 2.69 -7.77
C ASN A 251 -10.99 2.54 -8.61
N LEU A 252 -10.00 3.42 -8.44
CA LEU A 252 -8.71 3.35 -9.17
C LEU A 252 -7.91 2.11 -8.80
N ILE A 253 -7.90 1.71 -7.52
CA ILE A 253 -7.28 0.45 -7.08
C ILE A 253 -7.94 -0.73 -7.80
N TYR A 254 -9.28 -0.77 -7.90
CA TYR A 254 -9.98 -1.82 -8.61
C TYR A 254 -9.72 -1.81 -10.13
N VAL A 255 -9.84 -0.64 -10.77
CA VAL A 255 -9.65 -0.48 -12.22
C VAL A 255 -8.18 -0.66 -12.62
N GLY A 256 -7.24 -0.27 -11.76
CA GLY A 256 -5.80 -0.44 -11.97
C GLY A 256 -5.39 -1.89 -12.21
N GLU A 257 -6.16 -2.83 -11.67
CA GLU A 257 -5.97 -4.25 -11.90
C GLU A 257 -6.36 -4.72 -13.32
N ARG A 258 -6.99 -3.86 -14.12
CA ARG A 258 -7.20 -4.03 -15.57
C ARG A 258 -6.19 -3.24 -16.42
N GLY A 259 -5.22 -2.61 -15.80
CA GLY A 259 -4.25 -1.70 -16.39
C GLY A 259 -3.08 -2.37 -17.12
N PRO A 260 -1.98 -1.63 -17.35
CA PRO A 260 -0.83 -2.09 -18.15
C PRO A 260 -0.20 -3.40 -17.66
N ARG A 261 -0.18 -3.64 -16.32
CA ARG A 261 0.33 -4.88 -15.73
C ARG A 261 -0.48 -6.08 -16.21
N THR A 262 -1.81 -6.02 -16.13
CA THR A 262 -2.70 -7.10 -16.57
C THR A 262 -2.60 -7.31 -18.08
N LEU A 263 -2.56 -6.23 -18.87
CA LEU A 263 -2.37 -6.32 -20.32
C LEU A 263 -1.01 -6.95 -20.68
N SER A 264 0.03 -6.73 -19.90
CA SER A 264 1.31 -7.42 -20.06
C SER A 264 1.18 -8.93 -19.83
N GLN A 265 0.44 -9.35 -18.81
CA GLN A 265 0.16 -10.76 -18.55
C GLN A 265 -0.72 -11.38 -19.65
N VAL A 266 -1.74 -10.66 -20.14
CA VAL A 266 -2.53 -11.09 -21.31
C VAL A 266 -1.61 -11.38 -22.50
N ARG A 267 -0.72 -10.43 -22.86
CA ARG A 267 0.24 -10.62 -23.97
C ARG A 267 1.18 -11.80 -23.72
N ARG A 268 1.64 -12.01 -22.47
CA ARG A 268 2.48 -13.18 -22.11
C ARG A 268 1.75 -14.50 -22.36
N VAL A 269 0.49 -14.61 -21.95
CA VAL A 269 -0.35 -15.79 -22.16
C VAL A 269 -0.61 -15.99 -23.65
N GLN A 270 -0.98 -14.94 -24.37
CA GLN A 270 -1.24 -14.98 -25.83
C GLN A 270 -0.03 -15.37 -26.69
N ARG A 271 1.19 -15.20 -26.17
CA ARG A 271 2.45 -15.56 -26.86
C ARG A 271 2.96 -16.96 -26.47
N ASN A 272 2.36 -17.63 -25.52
CA ASN A 272 2.81 -18.95 -25.08
C ASN A 272 2.44 -20.02 -26.11
N GLN A 273 3.43 -20.46 -26.90
CA GLN A 273 3.24 -21.38 -28.01
C GLN A 273 2.70 -22.74 -27.55
N ALA A 274 3.17 -23.25 -26.41
CA ALA A 274 2.69 -24.52 -25.87
C ALA A 274 1.19 -24.45 -25.53
N LEU A 275 0.74 -23.34 -24.94
CA LEU A 275 -0.66 -23.11 -24.66
C LEU A 275 -1.48 -22.98 -25.96
N LEU A 276 -1.02 -22.19 -26.92
CA LEU A 276 -1.73 -22.00 -28.20
C LEU A 276 -1.93 -23.32 -28.94
N GLN A 277 -0.88 -24.15 -29.04
CA GLN A 277 -0.96 -25.46 -29.68
C GLN A 277 -1.90 -26.42 -28.95
N ALA A 278 -1.86 -26.44 -27.60
CA ALA A 278 -2.75 -27.26 -26.79
C ALA A 278 -4.24 -26.86 -26.98
N VAL A 279 -4.51 -25.55 -27.01
CA VAL A 279 -5.86 -25.00 -27.22
C VAL A 279 -6.37 -25.30 -28.65
N ALA A 280 -5.50 -25.15 -29.66
CA ALA A 280 -5.85 -25.49 -31.04
C ALA A 280 -6.25 -26.97 -31.21
N ARG A 281 -5.56 -27.87 -30.52
CA ARG A 281 -5.89 -29.30 -30.48
C ARG A 281 -7.04 -29.66 -29.54
N ARG A 282 -7.51 -28.67 -28.75
CA ARG A 282 -8.53 -28.87 -27.70
C ARG A 282 -8.10 -29.94 -26.68
N ASP A 283 -6.84 -29.99 -26.33
CA ASP A 283 -6.26 -30.93 -25.39
C ASP A 283 -6.23 -30.33 -23.96
N PRO A 284 -7.12 -30.80 -23.04
CA PRO A 284 -7.19 -30.25 -21.68
C PRO A 284 -5.93 -30.54 -20.87
N ALA A 285 -5.30 -31.72 -21.05
CA ALA A 285 -4.11 -32.09 -20.27
C ALA A 285 -2.88 -31.26 -20.67
N ALA A 286 -2.67 -31.05 -21.97
CA ALA A 286 -1.60 -30.15 -22.44
C ALA A 286 -1.90 -28.70 -22.09
N THR A 287 -3.16 -28.25 -22.15
CA THR A 287 -3.59 -26.91 -21.73
C THR A 287 -3.30 -26.68 -20.26
N LYS A 288 -3.59 -27.67 -19.40
CA LYS A 288 -3.28 -27.63 -17.97
C LYS A 288 -1.78 -27.41 -17.74
N ARG A 289 -0.92 -28.27 -18.30
CA ARG A 289 0.55 -28.14 -18.13
C ARG A 289 1.08 -26.77 -18.56
N ALA A 290 0.62 -26.27 -19.70
CA ALA A 290 1.06 -24.97 -20.20
C ALA A 290 0.54 -23.80 -19.31
N ALA A 291 -0.68 -23.90 -18.79
CA ALA A 291 -1.29 -22.90 -17.92
C ALA A 291 -0.64 -22.83 -16.54
N GLU A 292 -0.27 -23.99 -15.96
CA GLU A 292 0.39 -24.05 -14.65
C GLU A 292 1.72 -23.29 -14.64
N VAL A 293 2.51 -23.39 -15.69
CA VAL A 293 3.76 -22.62 -15.83
C VAL A 293 3.50 -21.11 -15.87
N LEU A 294 2.37 -20.68 -16.40
CA LEU A 294 2.01 -19.26 -16.51
C LEU A 294 1.55 -18.65 -15.19
N LEU A 295 0.99 -19.45 -14.27
CA LEU A 295 0.48 -18.96 -12.97
C LEU A 295 1.58 -18.53 -12.00
N HIS A 296 2.82 -18.97 -12.18
CA HIS A 296 3.93 -18.63 -11.27
C HIS A 296 4.43 -17.17 -11.35
N HIS A 297 3.83 -16.30 -12.15
CA HIS A 297 4.28 -14.93 -12.37
C HIS A 297 3.13 -13.91 -12.33
N HIS A 298 2.60 -13.64 -11.13
CA HIS A 298 1.58 -12.61 -10.87
C HIS A 298 0.19 -12.85 -11.51
N LEU A 299 -0.10 -14.05 -12.02
CA LEU A 299 -1.45 -14.45 -12.38
C LEU A 299 -2.09 -15.15 -11.18
N VAL A 300 -3.21 -14.62 -10.71
CA VAL A 300 -3.98 -15.23 -9.61
C VAL A 300 -4.93 -16.29 -10.15
N ARG A 301 -5.49 -16.07 -11.35
CA ARG A 301 -6.36 -17.02 -12.03
C ARG A 301 -6.23 -16.95 -13.53
N LEU A 302 -6.28 -18.11 -14.15
CA LEU A 302 -6.31 -18.29 -15.60
C LEU A 302 -7.38 -19.33 -15.97
N ARG A 303 -8.37 -18.90 -16.76
CA ARG A 303 -9.35 -19.77 -17.40
C ARG A 303 -9.13 -19.78 -18.91
N VAL A 304 -9.16 -20.97 -19.51
CA VAL A 304 -8.94 -21.20 -20.94
C VAL A 304 -10.12 -21.95 -21.52
N SER A 305 -10.71 -21.45 -22.61
CA SER A 305 -11.83 -22.05 -23.29
C SER A 305 -11.59 -22.14 -24.80
N ALA A 306 -12.11 -23.18 -25.46
CA ALA A 306 -12.08 -23.34 -26.91
C ALA A 306 -13.39 -23.95 -27.41
N GLY A 307 -13.97 -23.40 -28.49
CA GLY A 307 -15.21 -23.89 -29.06
C GLY A 307 -16.40 -23.92 -28.07
N GLY A 308 -16.46 -22.91 -27.17
CA GLY A 308 -17.50 -22.86 -26.14
C GLY A 308 -17.29 -23.79 -24.93
N LYS A 309 -16.28 -24.67 -24.98
CA LYS A 309 -15.97 -25.61 -23.89
C LYS A 309 -14.81 -25.08 -23.02
N LEU A 310 -14.96 -25.26 -21.72
CA LEU A 310 -13.88 -25.02 -20.75
C LEU A 310 -12.82 -26.10 -20.92
N LEU A 311 -11.55 -25.70 -21.18
CA LEU A 311 -10.42 -26.65 -21.23
C LEU A 311 -9.68 -26.67 -19.89
N TYR A 312 -9.55 -25.53 -19.24
CA TYR A 312 -8.83 -25.41 -17.99
C TYR A 312 -9.23 -24.17 -17.18
N ASP A 313 -9.30 -24.31 -15.86
CA ASP A 313 -9.55 -23.22 -14.93
C ASP A 313 -8.73 -23.46 -13.67
N LEU A 314 -7.78 -22.56 -13.39
CA LEU A 314 -6.91 -22.65 -12.23
C LEU A 314 -6.75 -21.30 -11.56
N GLY A 315 -6.71 -21.30 -10.24
CA GLY A 315 -6.50 -20.14 -9.40
C GLY A 315 -7.48 -20.03 -8.24
N GLY A 316 -7.39 -18.91 -7.52
CA GLY A 316 -8.19 -18.64 -6.32
C GLY A 316 -9.70 -18.53 -6.60
N PRO A 317 -10.54 -18.73 -5.56
CA PRO A 317 -12.00 -18.77 -5.71
C PRO A 317 -12.61 -17.40 -5.99
N PHE A 318 -12.09 -16.33 -5.39
CA PHE A 318 -12.65 -14.98 -5.51
C PHE A 318 -11.58 -14.02 -6.05
N VAL A 319 -11.46 -13.95 -7.37
CA VAL A 319 -10.55 -13.02 -8.02
C VAL A 319 -11.32 -11.85 -8.61
N LEU A 320 -10.69 -10.69 -8.64
CA LEU A 320 -11.29 -9.42 -9.01
C LEU A 320 -10.80 -8.96 -10.38
N ALA A 321 -11.54 -8.03 -10.95
CA ALA A 321 -11.18 -7.33 -12.18
C ALA A 321 -10.77 -8.27 -13.33
N PRO A 322 -11.61 -9.27 -13.72
CA PRO A 322 -11.28 -10.20 -14.79
C PRO A 322 -11.10 -9.46 -16.12
N VAL A 323 -10.12 -9.93 -16.91
CA VAL A 323 -9.86 -9.45 -18.27
C VAL A 323 -10.02 -10.59 -19.25
N HIS A 324 -10.88 -10.38 -20.24
CA HIS A 324 -11.17 -11.35 -21.31
C HIS A 324 -10.28 -11.04 -22.52
N ALA A 325 -9.70 -12.07 -23.13
CA ALA A 325 -8.92 -11.90 -24.35
C ALA A 325 -9.02 -13.12 -25.27
N PRO A 326 -8.98 -12.93 -26.61
CA PRO A 326 -8.94 -14.04 -27.56
C PRO A 326 -7.54 -14.68 -27.59
N LEU A 327 -7.52 -16.00 -27.81
CA LEU A 327 -6.30 -16.72 -28.20
C LEU A 327 -6.31 -16.91 -29.73
N ARG A 328 -5.22 -16.52 -30.38
CA ARG A 328 -5.07 -16.59 -31.83
C ARG A 328 -3.83 -17.38 -32.20
N LEU A 329 -3.96 -18.26 -33.21
CA LEU A 329 -2.86 -19.00 -33.80
C LEU A 329 -2.93 -18.77 -35.33
N HIS A 330 -1.85 -18.31 -35.93
CA HIS A 330 -1.80 -17.95 -37.36
C HIS A 330 -2.96 -17.02 -37.79
N GLY A 331 -3.25 -15.99 -36.99
CA GLY A 331 -4.33 -15.02 -37.23
C GLY A 331 -5.75 -15.52 -36.91
N ARG A 332 -5.97 -16.84 -36.84
CA ARG A 332 -7.30 -17.43 -36.55
C ARG A 332 -7.53 -17.53 -35.03
N GLN A 333 -8.72 -17.15 -34.59
CA GLN A 333 -9.12 -17.38 -33.19
C GLN A 333 -9.35 -18.86 -32.92
N ILE A 334 -8.63 -19.40 -31.95
CA ILE A 334 -8.69 -20.82 -31.54
C ILE A 334 -9.37 -21.00 -30.20
N GLY A 335 -9.50 -19.93 -29.41
CA GLY A 335 -10.10 -19.97 -28.09
C GLY A 335 -10.13 -18.59 -27.44
N SER A 336 -10.35 -18.57 -26.13
CA SER A 336 -10.35 -17.37 -25.30
C SER A 336 -9.79 -17.67 -23.93
N ILE A 337 -9.31 -16.61 -23.27
CA ILE A 337 -8.86 -16.63 -21.88
C ILE A 337 -9.62 -15.61 -21.05
N VAL A 338 -9.77 -15.93 -19.77
CA VAL A 338 -10.09 -14.94 -18.72
C VAL A 338 -8.98 -15.00 -17.71
N ILE A 339 -8.37 -13.88 -17.42
CA ILE A 339 -7.29 -13.77 -16.44
C ILE A 339 -7.61 -12.72 -15.37
N SER A 340 -7.05 -12.91 -14.17
CA SER A 340 -6.95 -11.89 -13.14
C SER A 340 -5.58 -11.92 -12.49
N ILE A 341 -5.10 -10.75 -12.06
CA ILE A 341 -3.85 -10.57 -11.33
C ILE A 341 -4.08 -10.19 -9.87
N GLN A 342 -5.33 -10.00 -9.46
CA GLN A 342 -5.70 -9.64 -8.08
C GLN A 342 -6.78 -10.57 -7.55
N ASP A 343 -6.61 -11.01 -6.30
CA ASP A 343 -7.64 -11.68 -5.52
C ASP A 343 -8.37 -10.67 -4.61
N ASP A 344 -9.44 -11.15 -3.99
CA ASP A 344 -10.22 -10.41 -3.00
C ASP A 344 -9.37 -9.98 -1.79
N GLU A 345 -8.48 -10.86 -1.34
CA GLU A 345 -7.55 -10.58 -0.23
C GLU A 345 -6.58 -9.44 -0.59
N GLY A 346 -6.04 -9.45 -1.81
CA GLY A 346 -5.16 -8.39 -2.32
C GLY A 346 -5.85 -7.04 -2.36
N TYR A 347 -7.07 -6.95 -2.89
CA TYR A 347 -7.85 -5.71 -2.91
C TYR A 347 -8.14 -5.20 -1.49
N LEU A 348 -8.60 -6.09 -0.61
CA LEU A 348 -8.90 -5.78 0.79
C LEU A 348 -7.67 -5.19 1.50
N ARG A 349 -6.53 -5.86 1.32
CA ARG A 349 -5.25 -5.44 1.90
C ARG A 349 -4.77 -4.10 1.34
N LEU A 350 -4.81 -3.90 0.02
CA LEU A 350 -4.39 -2.64 -0.61
C LEU A 350 -5.28 -1.48 -0.15
N THR A 351 -6.60 -1.64 -0.18
CA THR A 351 -7.56 -0.61 0.23
C THR A 351 -7.39 -0.25 1.71
N ASN A 352 -7.17 -1.25 2.58
CA ASN A 352 -6.94 -1.00 4.00
C ASN A 352 -5.57 -0.33 4.24
N ARG A 353 -4.49 -0.89 3.69
CA ARG A 353 -3.13 -0.41 3.95
C ARG A 353 -2.85 0.96 3.33
N LEU A 354 -3.16 1.11 2.04
CA LEU A 354 -2.83 2.34 1.32
C LEU A 354 -3.79 3.49 1.62
N VAL A 355 -5.06 3.16 1.86
CA VAL A 355 -6.11 4.18 1.99
C VAL A 355 -6.70 4.23 3.40
N GLY A 356 -6.54 3.20 4.23
CA GLY A 356 -7.09 3.15 5.59
C GLY A 356 -8.58 2.83 5.64
N LEU A 357 -9.15 2.31 4.56
CA LEU A 357 -10.57 2.01 4.46
C LEU A 357 -10.91 0.59 4.90
N ARG A 358 -12.14 0.38 5.36
CA ARG A 358 -12.69 -0.95 5.61
C ARG A 358 -13.53 -1.39 4.43
N VAL A 359 -13.57 -2.70 4.18
CA VAL A 359 -14.20 -3.27 2.97
C VAL A 359 -15.07 -4.45 3.34
N LEU A 360 -16.27 -4.49 2.76
CA LEU A 360 -17.19 -5.62 2.80
C LEU A 360 -17.53 -6.02 1.37
N MET A 361 -17.33 -7.28 1.02
CA MET A 361 -17.58 -7.81 -0.32
C MET A 361 -18.75 -8.79 -0.30
N TYR A 362 -19.76 -8.53 -1.12
CA TYR A 362 -20.97 -9.33 -1.22
C TYR A 362 -21.19 -9.84 -2.64
N MET A 363 -21.50 -11.13 -2.75
CA MET A 363 -21.83 -11.78 -4.01
C MET A 363 -23.21 -12.44 -3.93
N ARG A 364 -23.82 -12.72 -5.07
CA ARG A 364 -25.03 -13.55 -5.11
C ARG A 364 -24.70 -14.97 -4.69
N GLY A 365 -25.33 -15.44 -3.63
CA GLY A 365 -25.31 -16.83 -3.20
C GLY A 365 -26.31 -17.71 -3.97
N ALA A 366 -26.33 -19.00 -3.65
CA ALA A 366 -27.39 -19.90 -4.06
C ALA A 366 -28.74 -19.33 -3.59
N GLY A 367 -29.71 -19.22 -4.49
CA GLY A 367 -31.00 -18.59 -4.19
C GLY A 367 -31.06 -17.06 -4.40
N GLY A 368 -30.02 -16.44 -4.97
CA GLY A 368 -30.01 -15.04 -5.38
C GLY A 368 -29.79 -14.01 -4.28
N GLN A 369 -29.74 -14.44 -3.02
CA GLN A 369 -29.50 -13.55 -1.88
C GLN A 369 -28.03 -13.12 -1.80
N PRO A 370 -27.74 -11.84 -1.41
CA PRO A 370 -26.37 -11.39 -1.19
C PRO A 370 -25.72 -12.16 -0.03
N ARG A 371 -24.55 -12.71 -0.28
CA ARG A 371 -23.71 -13.38 0.71
C ARG A 371 -22.42 -12.61 0.89
N LEU A 372 -22.04 -12.33 2.14
CA LEU A 372 -20.73 -11.78 2.48
C LEU A 372 -19.65 -12.84 2.17
N VAL A 373 -18.69 -12.48 1.35
CA VAL A 373 -17.58 -13.37 0.95
C VAL A 373 -16.25 -12.97 1.57
N LYS A 374 -16.04 -11.66 1.80
CA LYS A 374 -14.87 -11.11 2.48
C LYS A 374 -15.21 -9.85 3.24
N ASN A 375 -14.48 -9.59 4.33
CA ASN A 375 -14.57 -8.37 5.10
C ASN A 375 -13.26 -8.01 5.79
N SER A 376 -13.09 -6.73 6.10
CA SER A 376 -12.00 -6.21 6.92
C SER A 376 -12.46 -5.64 8.28
N LEU A 377 -13.72 -5.82 8.64
CA LEU A 377 -14.26 -5.44 9.95
C LEU A 377 -14.04 -6.52 11.03
N GLY A 378 -13.71 -7.75 10.60
CA GLY A 378 -13.53 -8.87 11.51
C GLY A 378 -14.80 -9.70 11.73
N PRO A 379 -14.85 -10.51 12.79
CA PRO A 379 -16.00 -11.36 13.12
C PRO A 379 -17.29 -10.56 13.30
N GLY A 380 -18.43 -11.15 12.93
CA GLY A 380 -19.74 -10.52 13.07
C GLY A 380 -20.04 -9.42 12.04
N ALA A 381 -19.28 -9.37 10.94
CA ALA A 381 -19.54 -8.41 9.85
C ALA A 381 -20.99 -8.49 9.35
N PRO A 382 -21.63 -7.33 9.08
CA PRO A 382 -23.08 -7.23 8.85
C PRO A 382 -23.51 -7.81 7.49
N PRO A 383 -24.77 -8.27 7.34
CA PRO A 383 -25.34 -8.61 6.05
C PRO A 383 -25.53 -7.36 5.19
N LEU A 384 -25.57 -7.51 3.85
CA LEU A 384 -25.68 -6.39 2.90
C LEU A 384 -26.90 -5.48 3.18
N ALA A 385 -28.02 -6.05 3.59
CA ALA A 385 -29.26 -5.32 3.85
C ALA A 385 -29.14 -4.32 5.02
N SER A 386 -28.21 -4.53 5.95
CA SER A 386 -27.98 -3.64 7.10
C SER A 386 -26.90 -2.57 6.85
N VAL A 387 -26.25 -2.61 5.69
CA VAL A 387 -25.22 -1.61 5.32
C VAL A 387 -25.75 -0.74 4.19
N PRO A 388 -25.89 0.58 4.37
CA PRO A 388 -26.42 1.45 3.33
C PRO A 388 -25.54 1.46 2.09
N ALA A 389 -26.11 1.86 0.95
CA ALA A 389 -25.33 2.00 -0.29
C ALA A 389 -24.36 3.18 -0.22
N SER A 390 -24.75 4.23 0.50
CA SER A 390 -23.97 5.44 0.77
C SER A 390 -24.49 6.10 2.05
N GLY A 391 -23.72 7.01 2.64
CA GLY A 391 -24.08 7.79 3.82
C GLY A 391 -23.49 7.23 5.12
N SER A 392 -23.99 7.71 6.26
CA SER A 392 -23.45 7.37 7.58
C SER A 392 -23.83 5.95 8.01
N TYR A 393 -22.93 5.29 8.70
CA TYR A 393 -23.10 3.94 9.23
C TYR A 393 -22.31 3.77 10.53
N SER A 394 -22.88 3.09 11.50
CA SER A 394 -22.19 2.76 12.75
C SER A 394 -22.09 1.24 12.93
N PHE A 395 -20.91 0.77 13.34
CA PHE A 395 -20.66 -0.64 13.60
C PHE A 395 -19.76 -0.81 14.83
N HIS A 396 -20.23 -1.54 15.83
CA HIS A 396 -19.55 -1.76 17.12
C HIS A 396 -19.03 -0.47 17.79
N GLY A 397 -19.80 0.61 17.70
CA GLY A 397 -19.46 1.90 18.30
C GLY A 397 -18.51 2.77 17.47
N ALA A 398 -18.02 2.27 16.34
CA ALA A 398 -17.26 3.07 15.39
C ALA A 398 -18.18 3.66 14.31
N SER A 399 -17.93 4.92 13.94
CA SER A 399 -18.66 5.63 12.89
C SER A 399 -17.93 5.53 11.55
N TYR A 400 -18.71 5.46 10.48
CA TYR A 400 -18.21 5.34 9.11
C TYR A 400 -19.10 6.12 8.14
N ARG A 401 -18.49 6.63 7.07
CA ARG A 401 -19.22 6.96 5.83
C ARG A 401 -19.07 5.81 4.83
N VAL A 402 -20.15 5.44 4.19
CA VAL A 402 -20.18 4.32 3.26
C VAL A 402 -20.33 4.80 1.83
N PHE A 403 -19.65 4.16 0.91
CA PHE A 403 -19.92 4.22 -0.51
C PHE A 403 -19.84 2.81 -1.15
N THR A 404 -20.35 2.68 -2.37
CA THR A 404 -20.44 1.39 -3.05
C THR A 404 -19.59 1.38 -4.31
N VAL A 405 -18.71 0.40 -4.42
CA VAL A 405 -18.02 0.05 -5.67
C VAL A 405 -18.71 -1.17 -6.28
N ASN A 406 -19.27 -1.00 -7.48
CA ASN A 406 -19.78 -2.12 -8.27
C ASN A 406 -18.63 -2.74 -9.04
N ALA A 407 -18.42 -4.02 -8.81
CA ALA A 407 -17.28 -4.77 -9.29
C ALA A 407 -17.71 -6.07 -9.96
N GLU A 408 -16.78 -6.76 -10.55
CA GLU A 408 -16.95 -8.08 -11.13
C GLU A 408 -15.95 -9.03 -10.48
N ALA A 409 -16.45 -10.15 -9.99
CA ALA A 409 -15.65 -11.24 -9.48
C ALA A 409 -15.67 -12.42 -10.44
N PHE A 410 -14.62 -13.19 -10.43
CA PHE A 410 -14.47 -14.34 -11.30
C PHE A 410 -14.27 -15.62 -10.44
N PRO A 411 -15.02 -16.69 -10.69
CA PRO A 411 -15.96 -16.91 -11.80
C PRO A 411 -17.42 -16.47 -11.53
N SER A 412 -17.69 -15.81 -10.44
CA SER A 412 -19.01 -15.72 -9.82
C SER A 412 -19.87 -14.58 -10.33
N GLY A 413 -19.31 -13.65 -11.14
CA GLY A 413 -20.07 -12.53 -11.73
C GLY A 413 -20.14 -11.29 -10.84
N PRO A 414 -21.29 -10.57 -10.79
CA PRO A 414 -21.41 -9.30 -10.13
C PRO A 414 -21.04 -9.34 -8.64
N LEU A 415 -20.24 -8.38 -8.19
CA LEU A 415 -19.79 -8.20 -6.83
C LEU A 415 -20.15 -6.80 -6.35
N THR A 416 -20.77 -6.70 -5.19
CA THR A 416 -21.00 -5.43 -4.50
C THR A 416 -19.95 -5.25 -3.42
N ILE A 417 -19.17 -4.18 -3.50
CA ILE A 417 -18.20 -3.81 -2.48
C ILE A 417 -18.73 -2.60 -1.73
N ARG A 418 -19.00 -2.74 -0.42
CA ARG A 418 -19.23 -1.62 0.48
C ARG A 418 -17.88 -1.21 1.04
N VAL A 419 -17.52 0.05 0.83
CA VAL A 419 -16.30 0.64 1.38
C VAL A 419 -16.69 1.60 2.47
N LEU A 420 -16.06 1.45 3.64
CA LEU A 420 -16.35 2.20 4.84
C LEU A 420 -15.15 3.10 5.17
N VAL A 421 -15.38 4.40 5.17
CA VAL A 421 -14.43 5.43 5.57
C VAL A 421 -14.59 5.64 7.07
N PRO A 422 -13.56 5.39 7.90
CA PRO A 422 -13.63 5.68 9.34
C PRO A 422 -13.84 7.17 9.60
N GLU A 423 -14.62 7.50 10.61
CA GLU A 423 -14.82 8.87 11.08
C GLU A 423 -14.27 9.04 12.50
N PRO A 424 -13.30 9.94 12.72
CA PRO A 424 -12.63 10.78 11.71
C PRO A 424 -11.63 9.99 10.85
N TYR A 425 -11.49 10.40 9.59
CA TYR A 425 -10.51 9.79 8.69
C TYR A 425 -9.10 10.27 9.00
N GLY A 426 -8.16 9.33 9.09
CA GLY A 426 -6.74 9.63 9.31
C GLY A 426 -6.26 9.42 10.75
N GLU A 427 -7.13 9.09 11.68
CA GLU A 427 -6.80 8.78 13.10
C GLU A 427 -6.61 7.25 13.35
N GLY A 428 -6.04 6.52 12.38
CA GLY A 428 -5.81 5.08 12.51
C GLY A 428 -4.37 4.67 12.20
#